data_322ebb019d95a30608e5e3406e540bb1
#
_entry.id   322ebb019d95a30608e5e3406e540bb1
#
_cell.length_a   1.000
_cell.length_b   1.000
_cell.length_c   1.000
_cell.angle_alpha   90.00
_cell.angle_beta   90.00
_cell.angle_gamma   90.00
#
_symmetry.space_group_name_H-M   'P 1'
#
loop_
_entity.id
_entity.type
_entity.pdbx_description
1 polymer ?
#
loop_
_entity_poly.entity_id
_entity_poly.type
_entity_poly.pdbx_seq_one_letter_code
_entity_poly.pdbx_strand_id
1 'polypeptide(L)'
;MSLIRAARPKSVTFTTTVIARMALAGAVVATSLAPAQAATAPDRPAAHVRLASELVSASAAASSAARARSIGRAMLRSFDWTRRQFKYLNQLWDRESGWNVFAENPYSGAYGIPQALPGVKMAAAGPNWRTSARTQIRWGLSYIRGIYGSPRRAWNHELATGWY
;
A
#
# COMPACT_ATOMS: atom_id res chain seq x y z
N MET A 1 12.33 12.34 -47.00
CA MET A 1 11.01 11.99 -46.41
C MET A 1 11.05 10.49 -46.09
N SER A 2 11.29 10.15 -44.84
CA SER A 2 11.34 8.74 -44.41
C SER A 2 10.49 8.63 -43.12
N LEU A 3 9.36 7.94 -43.24
CA LEU A 3 8.38 7.74 -42.17
C LEU A 3 8.88 6.61 -41.27
N ILE A 4 9.30 6.94 -40.08
CA ILE A 4 9.61 5.95 -39.02
C ILE A 4 8.29 5.53 -38.40
N ARG A 5 7.89 4.32 -38.71
CA ARG A 5 6.67 3.63 -38.21
C ARG A 5 6.94 3.20 -36.77
N ALA A 6 6.30 3.85 -35.80
CA ALA A 6 6.37 3.48 -34.40
C ALA A 6 5.72 2.08 -34.19
N ALA A 7 6.48 1.16 -33.63
CA ALA A 7 6.02 -0.17 -33.24
C ALA A 7 5.06 -0.05 -32.04
N ARG A 8 3.86 -0.63 -32.17
CA ARG A 8 2.89 -0.77 -31.05
C ARG A 8 3.44 -1.77 -30.04
N PRO A 9 3.40 -1.47 -28.74
CA PRO A 9 3.71 -2.49 -27.73
C PRO A 9 2.58 -3.55 -27.70
N LYS A 10 3.01 -4.81 -27.62
CA LYS A 10 2.14 -5.99 -27.54
C LYS A 10 1.35 -5.94 -26.23
N SER A 11 0.04 -6.14 -26.32
CA SER A 11 -0.86 -6.27 -25.19
C SER A 11 -0.44 -7.45 -24.32
N VAL A 12 0.00 -7.18 -23.10
CA VAL A 12 0.23 -8.19 -22.07
C VAL A 12 -1.08 -8.32 -21.32
N THR A 13 -1.75 -9.44 -21.50
CA THR A 13 -2.96 -9.79 -20.76
C THR A 13 -2.56 -10.16 -19.35
N PHE A 14 -2.77 -9.25 -18.40
CA PHE A 14 -2.62 -9.57 -16.98
C PHE A 14 -3.90 -10.22 -16.48
N THR A 15 -3.78 -11.48 -16.13
CA THR A 15 -4.82 -12.22 -15.41
C THR A 15 -5.05 -11.55 -14.06
N THR A 16 -6.23 -11.00 -13.88
CA THR A 16 -6.67 -10.38 -12.62
C THR A 16 -6.79 -11.46 -11.56
N THR A 17 -5.78 -11.63 -10.72
CA THR A 17 -5.90 -12.40 -9.49
C THR A 17 -6.59 -11.51 -8.45
N VAL A 18 -7.90 -11.68 -8.36
CA VAL A 18 -8.73 -11.12 -7.29
C VAL A 18 -8.28 -11.76 -5.98
N ILE A 19 -7.66 -10.99 -5.09
CA ILE A 19 -7.41 -11.42 -3.71
C ILE A 19 -8.77 -11.44 -3.02
N ALA A 20 -9.35 -12.64 -2.92
CA ALA A 20 -10.58 -12.89 -2.21
C ALA A 20 -10.38 -12.57 -0.72
N ARG A 21 -11.18 -11.65 -0.20
CA ARG A 21 -11.44 -11.50 1.22
C ARG A 21 -12.03 -12.81 1.71
N MET A 22 -11.36 -13.49 2.64
CA MET A 22 -11.92 -14.64 3.33
C MET A 22 -13.07 -14.16 4.22
N ALA A 23 -14.29 -14.42 3.74
CA ALA A 23 -15.49 -14.38 4.57
C ALA A 23 -15.51 -15.65 5.43
N LEU A 24 -15.80 -15.50 6.71
CA LEU A 24 -16.10 -16.59 7.64
C LEU A 24 -17.24 -17.44 7.07
N ALA A 25 -16.98 -18.70 6.76
CA ALA A 25 -17.99 -19.69 6.47
C ALA A 25 -18.14 -20.61 7.67
N GLY A 26 -19.39 -20.82 8.08
CA GLY A 26 -19.80 -21.52 9.27
C GLY A 26 -19.35 -22.98 9.35
N ALA A 27 -19.05 -23.41 10.58
CA ALA A 27 -18.73 -24.77 10.93
C ALA A 27 -19.98 -25.65 10.93
N VAL A 28 -19.98 -26.70 10.12
CA VAL A 28 -20.92 -27.81 10.26
C VAL A 28 -20.39 -28.71 11.39
N VAL A 29 -21.20 -28.86 12.44
CA VAL A 29 -20.89 -29.73 13.59
C VAL A 29 -21.11 -31.17 13.19
N ALA A 30 -20.04 -31.92 13.00
CA ALA A 30 -20.09 -33.40 12.99
C ALA A 30 -19.78 -33.89 14.39
N THR A 31 -20.76 -34.45 15.05
CA THR A 31 -20.66 -35.06 16.39
C THR A 31 -19.99 -36.42 16.25
N SER A 32 -18.69 -36.52 16.54
CA SER A 32 -18.01 -37.80 16.81
C SER A 32 -17.63 -37.83 18.28
N LEU A 33 -18.18 -38.79 19.03
CA LEU A 33 -17.75 -39.11 20.40
C LEU A 33 -16.34 -39.74 20.31
N ALA A 34 -15.33 -38.98 20.71
CA ALA A 34 -14.01 -39.50 21.06
C ALA A 34 -13.71 -39.19 22.52
N PRO A 35 -12.96 -40.06 23.25
CA PRO A 35 -12.79 -39.91 24.69
C PRO A 35 -12.08 -38.61 25.06
N ALA A 36 -12.53 -37.99 26.10
CA ALA A 36 -12.00 -36.74 26.63
C ALA A 36 -10.55 -36.88 27.02
N GLN A 37 -9.66 -36.45 26.13
CA GLN A 37 -8.30 -36.05 26.51
C GLN A 37 -8.45 -34.66 27.14
N ALA A 38 -7.93 -34.54 28.38
CA ALA A 38 -7.86 -33.27 29.10
C ALA A 38 -7.09 -32.27 28.24
N ALA A 39 -7.79 -31.39 27.52
CA ALA A 39 -7.19 -30.26 26.86
C ALA A 39 -6.67 -29.34 27.96
N THR A 40 -5.35 -29.32 28.15
CA THR A 40 -4.68 -28.28 28.92
C THR A 40 -5.13 -26.94 28.37
N ALA A 41 -5.84 -26.18 29.18
CA ALA A 41 -6.32 -24.85 28.81
C ALA A 41 -5.12 -24.02 28.35
N PRO A 42 -5.22 -23.32 27.18
CA PRO A 42 -4.12 -22.50 26.72
C PRO A 42 -3.81 -21.45 27.78
N ASP A 43 -2.52 -21.30 28.03
CA ASP A 43 -1.95 -20.40 29.05
C ASP A 43 -2.49 -18.98 28.86
N ARG A 44 -3.53 -18.62 29.62
CA ARG A 44 -4.23 -17.32 29.55
C ARG A 44 -3.29 -16.10 29.56
N PRO A 45 -2.19 -16.08 30.38
CA PRO A 45 -1.28 -14.95 30.39
C PRO A 45 -0.57 -14.73 29.03
N ALA A 46 -0.21 -15.77 28.29
CA ALA A 46 0.45 -15.65 26.99
C ALA A 46 -0.47 -15.04 25.91
N ALA A 47 -1.78 -15.34 25.93
CA ALA A 47 -2.74 -14.77 25.00
C ALA A 47 -2.95 -13.27 25.24
N HIS A 48 -3.05 -12.83 26.51
CA HIS A 48 -3.18 -11.41 26.85
C HIS A 48 -1.95 -10.59 26.47
N VAL A 49 -0.75 -11.14 26.65
CA VAL A 49 0.52 -10.48 26.26
C VAL A 49 0.58 -10.33 24.72
N ARG A 50 0.16 -11.32 23.95
CA ARG A 50 0.11 -11.24 22.48
C ARG A 50 -0.88 -10.18 22.00
N LEU A 51 -2.09 -10.16 22.52
CA LEU A 51 -3.10 -9.15 22.18
C LEU A 51 -2.63 -7.72 22.51
N ALA A 52 -2.01 -7.53 23.67
CA ALA A 52 -1.45 -6.23 24.03
C ALA A 52 -0.33 -5.80 23.07
N SER A 53 0.56 -6.70 22.69
CA SER A 53 1.63 -6.45 21.72
C SER A 53 1.07 -6.09 20.33
N GLU A 54 0.06 -6.80 19.85
CA GLU A 54 -0.60 -6.52 18.58
C GLU A 54 -1.29 -5.15 18.59
N LEU A 55 -1.99 -4.79 19.66
CA LEU A 55 -2.63 -3.48 19.82
C LEU A 55 -1.60 -2.34 19.82
N VAL A 56 -0.49 -2.50 20.53
CA VAL A 56 0.60 -1.50 20.52
C VAL A 56 1.18 -1.35 19.13
N SER A 57 1.45 -2.44 18.44
CA SER A 57 1.98 -2.43 17.06
C SER A 57 1.02 -1.78 16.08
N ALA A 58 -0.28 -2.09 16.16
CA ALA A 58 -1.32 -1.48 15.33
C ALA A 58 -1.45 0.03 15.59
N SER A 59 -1.39 0.45 16.86
CA SER A 59 -1.41 1.86 17.23
C SER A 59 -0.19 2.62 16.71
N ALA A 60 1.01 2.04 16.79
CA ALA A 60 2.23 2.62 16.26
C ALA A 60 2.17 2.75 14.73
N ALA A 61 1.68 1.75 14.03
CA ALA A 61 1.50 1.78 12.58
C ALA A 61 0.49 2.86 12.16
N ALA A 62 -0.65 2.97 12.86
CA ALA A 62 -1.65 4.01 12.61
C ALA A 62 -1.09 5.42 12.82
N SER A 63 -0.30 5.63 13.87
CA SER A 63 0.34 6.93 14.13
C SER A 63 1.40 7.28 13.09
N SER A 64 2.16 6.28 12.60
CA SER A 64 3.12 6.45 11.51
C SER A 64 2.43 6.85 10.20
N ALA A 65 1.36 6.17 9.82
CA ALA A 65 0.56 6.49 8.65
C ALA A 65 -0.08 7.89 8.75
N ALA A 66 -0.56 8.29 9.93
CA ALA A 66 -1.11 9.63 10.15
C ALA A 66 -0.04 10.73 9.96
N ARG A 67 1.19 10.50 10.43
CA ARG A 67 2.33 11.39 10.20
C ARG A 67 2.68 11.48 8.71
N ALA A 68 2.71 10.35 7.99
CA ALA A 68 2.97 10.31 6.56
C ALA A 68 1.92 11.11 5.77
N ARG A 69 0.63 10.97 6.09
CA ARG A 69 -0.47 11.78 5.51
C ARG A 69 -0.29 13.27 5.76
N SER A 70 0.11 13.67 6.97
CA SER A 70 0.40 15.06 7.30
C SER A 70 1.54 15.63 6.45
N ILE A 71 2.64 14.88 6.29
CA ILE A 71 3.76 15.23 5.42
C ILE A 71 3.28 15.39 3.97
N GLY A 72 2.54 14.42 3.44
CA GLY A 72 2.01 14.46 2.08
C GLY A 72 1.14 15.69 1.83
N ARG A 73 0.23 16.00 2.78
CA ARG A 73 -0.62 17.21 2.71
C ARG A 73 0.19 18.49 2.69
N ALA A 74 1.23 18.59 3.52
CA ALA A 74 2.10 19.77 3.58
C ALA A 74 2.90 19.96 2.28
N MET A 75 3.36 18.85 1.66
CA MET A 75 4.20 18.88 0.47
C MET A 75 3.43 19.21 -0.83
N LEU A 76 2.10 19.15 -0.87
CA LEU A 76 1.33 19.46 -2.08
C LEU A 76 1.65 20.86 -2.64
N ARG A 77 1.88 21.83 -1.77
CA ARG A 77 2.20 23.22 -2.19
C ARG A 77 3.50 23.31 -3.00
N SER A 78 4.48 22.47 -2.69
CA SER A 78 5.76 22.42 -3.42
C SER A 78 5.60 21.85 -4.85
N PHE A 79 4.41 21.36 -5.18
CA PHE A 79 4.04 20.83 -6.49
C PHE A 79 2.96 21.67 -7.18
N ASP A 80 2.65 22.86 -6.65
CA ASP A 80 1.60 23.76 -7.13
C ASP A 80 0.19 23.14 -7.07
N TRP A 81 -0.02 22.22 -6.14
CA TRP A 81 -1.31 21.57 -5.96
C TRP A 81 -2.06 22.11 -4.73
N THR A 82 -3.36 22.31 -4.93
CA THR A 82 -4.26 22.75 -3.86
C THR A 82 -4.56 21.62 -2.87
N ARG A 83 -5.08 21.97 -1.69
CA ARG A 83 -5.54 20.98 -0.68
C ARG A 83 -6.61 20.02 -1.21
N ARG A 84 -7.37 20.40 -2.22
CA ARG A 84 -8.36 19.53 -2.87
C ARG A 84 -7.72 18.30 -3.50
N GLN A 85 -6.47 18.40 -3.97
CA GLN A 85 -5.73 17.28 -4.54
C GLN A 85 -5.36 16.22 -3.50
N PHE A 86 -5.29 16.60 -2.22
CA PHE A 86 -4.97 15.66 -1.15
C PHE A 86 -6.00 14.53 -1.02
N LYS A 87 -7.28 14.79 -1.27
CA LYS A 87 -8.31 13.75 -1.25
C LYS A 87 -7.95 12.58 -2.18
N TYR A 88 -7.53 12.89 -3.38
CA TYR A 88 -7.18 11.89 -4.40
C TYR A 88 -5.86 11.19 -4.08
N LEU A 89 -4.87 11.94 -3.63
CA LEU A 89 -3.60 11.38 -3.15
C LEU A 89 -3.81 10.41 -1.99
N ASN A 90 -4.67 10.78 -1.05
CA ASN A 90 -4.97 9.94 0.10
C ASN A 90 -5.65 8.63 -0.33
N GLN A 91 -6.66 8.71 -1.20
CA GLN A 91 -7.33 7.51 -1.73
C GLN A 91 -6.35 6.59 -2.48
N LEU A 92 -5.47 7.17 -3.29
CA LEU A 92 -4.47 6.43 -4.03
C LEU A 92 -3.52 5.68 -3.09
N TRP A 93 -2.85 6.38 -2.18
CA TRP A 93 -1.85 5.77 -1.31
C TRP A 93 -2.42 5.00 -0.12
N ASP A 94 -3.70 5.19 0.22
CA ASP A 94 -4.43 4.27 1.10
C ASP A 94 -4.59 2.90 0.43
N ARG A 95 -4.90 2.88 -0.86
CA ARG A 95 -5.05 1.65 -1.64
C ARG A 95 -3.70 0.95 -1.87
N GLU A 96 -2.64 1.70 -2.15
CA GLU A 96 -1.30 1.17 -2.42
C GLU A 96 -0.65 0.52 -1.20
N SER A 97 -0.64 1.21 -0.09
CA SER A 97 0.17 0.83 1.07
C SER A 97 -0.46 1.14 2.43
N GLY A 98 -1.62 1.80 2.47
CA GLY A 98 -2.13 2.40 3.70
C GLY A 98 -1.20 3.48 4.28
N TRP A 99 -0.38 4.13 3.44
CA TRP A 99 0.68 5.07 3.83
C TRP A 99 1.81 4.43 4.65
N ASN A 100 2.01 3.14 4.52
CA ASN A 100 3.06 2.41 5.20
C ASN A 100 4.41 2.57 4.47
N VAL A 101 5.38 3.13 5.16
CA VAL A 101 6.77 3.31 4.66
C VAL A 101 7.46 1.99 4.34
N PHE A 102 7.07 0.92 5.06
CA PHE A 102 7.68 -0.40 4.95
C PHE A 102 6.83 -1.40 4.18
N ALA A 103 5.76 -0.94 3.51
CA ALA A 103 4.96 -1.84 2.70
C ALA A 103 5.81 -2.40 1.56
N GLU A 104 5.79 -3.72 1.41
CA GLU A 104 6.47 -4.41 0.33
C GLU A 104 5.54 -5.47 -0.26
N ASN A 105 5.40 -5.46 -1.58
CA ASN A 105 4.67 -6.51 -2.28
C ASN A 105 5.63 -7.70 -2.51
N PRO A 106 5.38 -8.88 -1.90
CA PRO A 106 6.30 -10.01 -1.95
C PRO A 106 6.44 -10.63 -3.35
N TYR A 107 5.51 -10.35 -4.25
CA TYR A 107 5.52 -10.90 -5.60
C TYR A 107 6.20 -9.97 -6.61
N SER A 108 5.96 -8.67 -6.52
CA SER A 108 6.50 -7.69 -7.47
C SER A 108 7.73 -6.97 -6.98
N GLY A 109 7.93 -6.86 -5.64
CA GLY A 109 8.96 -6.03 -5.03
C GLY A 109 8.62 -4.54 -5.03
N ALA A 110 7.36 -4.17 -5.30
CA ALA A 110 6.90 -2.80 -5.14
C ALA A 110 7.02 -2.37 -3.68
N TYR A 111 7.52 -1.15 -3.42
CA TYR A 111 7.94 -0.75 -2.08
C TYR A 111 7.44 0.62 -1.65
N GLY A 112 7.13 0.70 -0.35
CA GLY A 112 6.86 1.93 0.39
C GLY A 112 5.51 2.55 0.10
N ILE A 113 5.35 3.80 0.56
CA ILE A 113 4.09 4.56 0.44
C ILE A 113 3.56 4.57 -1.00
N PRO A 114 4.37 4.90 -2.05
CA PRO A 114 3.89 4.96 -3.42
C PRO A 114 3.96 3.63 -4.17
N GLN A 115 4.32 2.52 -3.53
CA GLN A 115 4.53 1.21 -4.18
C GLN A 115 5.43 1.30 -5.42
N ALA A 116 6.57 2.00 -5.29
CA ALA A 116 7.52 2.18 -6.38
C ALA A 116 8.11 0.85 -6.86
N LEU A 117 8.16 0.65 -8.19
CA LEU A 117 8.69 -0.57 -8.81
C LEU A 117 9.74 -0.24 -9.89
N PRO A 118 11.02 -0.62 -9.73
CA PRO A 118 11.61 -1.10 -8.46
C PRO A 118 11.73 0.02 -7.41
N GLY A 119 11.67 -0.37 -6.12
CA GLY A 119 11.70 0.57 -5.00
C GLY A 119 12.93 1.50 -4.98
N VAL A 120 14.08 1.03 -5.49
CA VAL A 120 15.32 1.81 -5.58
C VAL A 120 15.20 3.12 -6.38
N LYS A 121 14.20 3.25 -7.26
CA LYS A 121 13.92 4.51 -7.98
C LYS A 121 13.73 5.70 -7.02
N MET A 122 13.26 5.43 -5.80
CA MET A 122 13.07 6.46 -4.78
C MET A 122 14.38 7.04 -4.23
N ALA A 123 15.53 6.40 -4.49
CA ALA A 123 16.85 6.94 -4.16
C ALA A 123 17.13 8.28 -4.84
N ALA A 124 16.52 8.55 -5.99
CA ALA A 124 16.60 9.84 -6.67
C ALA A 124 16.03 11.01 -5.83
N ALA A 125 15.17 10.74 -4.84
CA ALA A 125 14.65 11.75 -3.91
C ALA A 125 15.44 11.86 -2.60
N GLY A 126 16.37 10.93 -2.33
CA GLY A 126 17.25 10.97 -1.16
C GLY A 126 17.75 9.60 -0.70
N PRO A 127 18.87 9.55 0.04
CA PRO A 127 19.55 8.29 0.39
C PRO A 127 18.73 7.40 1.33
N ASN A 128 17.89 7.98 2.20
CA ASN A 128 17.10 7.25 3.20
C ASN A 128 15.74 6.79 2.68
N TRP A 129 15.62 6.50 1.39
CA TRP A 129 14.34 6.18 0.77
C TRP A 129 13.64 4.96 1.38
N ARG A 130 14.36 4.00 1.94
CA ARG A 130 13.75 2.80 2.53
C ARG A 130 12.96 3.09 3.81
N THR A 131 13.36 4.11 4.57
CA THR A 131 12.82 4.36 5.93
C THR A 131 12.20 5.76 6.10
N SER A 132 12.39 6.65 5.12
CA SER A 132 11.93 8.02 5.20
C SER A 132 10.63 8.25 4.45
N ALA A 133 9.53 8.44 5.19
CA ALA A 133 8.26 8.85 4.62
C ALA A 133 8.39 10.10 3.73
N ARG A 134 9.16 11.10 4.17
CA ARG A 134 9.37 12.33 3.41
C ARG A 134 10.01 12.08 2.04
N THR A 135 11.01 11.20 1.99
CA THR A 135 11.71 10.86 0.74
C THR A 135 10.79 10.11 -0.21
N GLN A 136 10.07 9.11 0.29
CA GLN A 136 9.12 8.33 -0.50
C GLN A 136 7.98 9.20 -1.04
N ILE A 137 7.42 10.07 -0.19
CA ILE A 137 6.36 11.01 -0.57
C ILE A 137 6.86 11.98 -1.65
N ARG A 138 8.06 12.56 -1.47
CA ARG A 138 8.65 13.46 -2.46
C ARG A 138 8.79 12.78 -3.82
N TRP A 139 9.33 11.57 -3.82
CA TRP A 139 9.47 10.80 -5.05
C TRP A 139 8.12 10.52 -5.70
N GLY A 140 7.15 10.01 -4.93
CA GLY A 140 5.81 9.68 -5.42
C GLY A 140 5.07 10.89 -5.98
N LEU A 141 5.18 12.07 -5.34
CA LEU A 141 4.59 13.31 -5.84
C LEU A 141 5.27 13.75 -7.15
N SER A 142 6.61 13.60 -7.26
CA SER A 142 7.36 13.88 -8.50
C SER A 142 6.92 12.94 -9.62
N TYR A 143 6.76 11.66 -9.33
CA TYR A 143 6.26 10.66 -10.27
C TYR A 143 4.85 11.01 -10.77
N ILE A 144 3.92 11.29 -9.84
CA ILE A 144 2.54 11.69 -10.19
C ILE A 144 2.55 12.95 -11.06
N ARG A 145 3.41 13.95 -10.75
CA ARG A 145 3.53 15.17 -11.55
C ARG A 145 4.00 14.87 -12.97
N GLY A 146 5.04 14.04 -13.09
CA GLY A 146 5.66 13.72 -14.38
C GLY A 146 4.76 12.87 -15.30
N ILE A 147 4.06 11.89 -14.75
CA ILE A 147 3.28 10.94 -15.54
C ILE A 147 1.82 11.38 -15.71
N TYR A 148 1.20 11.85 -14.64
CA TYR A 148 -0.25 12.13 -14.62
C TYR A 148 -0.57 13.64 -14.53
N GLY A 149 0.39 14.47 -14.16
CA GLY A 149 0.20 15.90 -13.96
C GLY A 149 -0.53 16.27 -12.66
N SER A 150 -1.32 15.37 -12.07
CA SER A 150 -2.01 15.64 -10.78
C SER A 150 -2.45 14.37 -10.06
N PRO A 151 -2.62 14.41 -8.72
CA PRO A 151 -3.15 13.31 -7.93
C PRO A 151 -4.53 12.83 -8.40
N ARG A 152 -5.41 13.74 -8.83
CA ARG A 152 -6.73 13.38 -9.36
C ARG A 152 -6.63 12.51 -10.61
N ARG A 153 -5.71 12.84 -11.52
CA ARG A 153 -5.53 12.06 -12.76
C ARG A 153 -4.91 10.70 -12.46
N ALA A 154 -3.93 10.64 -11.55
CA ALA A 154 -3.36 9.37 -11.10
C ALA A 154 -4.43 8.46 -10.47
N TRP A 155 -5.27 9.00 -9.58
CA TRP A 155 -6.37 8.25 -8.98
C TRP A 155 -7.39 7.75 -10.01
N ASN A 156 -7.76 8.59 -10.97
CA ASN A 156 -8.68 8.16 -12.03
C ASN A 156 -8.08 7.06 -12.91
N HIS A 157 -6.77 7.11 -13.18
CA HIS A 157 -6.06 6.06 -13.89
C HIS A 157 -6.06 4.76 -13.08
N GLU A 158 -5.73 4.82 -11.79
CA GLU A 158 -5.80 3.69 -10.87
C GLU A 158 -7.18 3.02 -10.85
N LEU A 159 -8.25 3.81 -10.83
CA LEU A 159 -9.62 3.29 -10.87
C LEU A 159 -9.96 2.57 -12.18
N ALA A 160 -9.39 3.06 -13.29
CA ALA A 160 -9.68 2.52 -14.62
C ALA A 160 -8.84 1.28 -14.96
N THR A 161 -7.63 1.17 -14.42
CA THR A 161 -6.63 0.17 -14.85
C THR A 161 -6.16 -0.75 -13.74
N GLY A 162 -6.33 -0.36 -12.47
CA GLY A 162 -5.85 -1.09 -11.29
C GLY A 162 -4.37 -0.85 -10.97
N TRP A 163 -3.75 0.21 -11.54
CA TRP A 163 -2.37 0.64 -11.28
C TRP A 163 -2.17 2.12 -11.62
N TYR A 164 -1.06 2.70 -11.12
CA TYR A 164 -0.65 4.06 -11.48
C TYR A 164 0.86 4.21 -11.57
#